data_6814c2c8a3c8b81e42c28de44b1f96cb
#
_entry.id   6814c2c8a3c8b81e42c28de44b1f96cb
#
_cell.length_a   1.000
_cell.length_b   1.000
_cell.length_c   1.000
_cell.angle_alpha   90.00
_cell.angle_beta   90.00
_cell.angle_gamma   90.00
#
_symmetry.space_group_name_H-M   'P 1'
#
loop_
_entity.id
_entity.type
_entity.pdbx_description
1 polymer ?
#
loop_
_entity_poly.entity_id
_entity_poly.type
_entity_poly.pdbx_seq_one_letter_code
_entity_poly.pdbx_strand_id
1 'polypeptide(L)'
;IQDVVEDVRSPSFTANKKIIVMDKCYFLSNIKERTPRGNEHSLPALKDYILDPDPVNDLYLLVIGSLAKNEVTDLLKKKAEVKTFPVPDDEELKRIAVDYFTIKQIKFEQNAIEELVKRVKGNYSQLMMELEKLENVEDKVGIQEVSALVYKPLEDNIFNLLLHVDIFLFMQRI
;
A
#
# COMPACT_ATOMS: atom_id res chain seq x y z
N ILE A 1 8.74 5.87 19.60
CA ILE A 1 9.39 4.53 19.66
C ILE A 1 9.48 4.06 21.10
N GLN A 2 9.93 4.90 22.02
CA GLN A 2 10.06 4.53 23.41
C GLN A 2 8.74 4.02 23.98
N ASP A 3 7.67 4.76 23.80
CA ASP A 3 6.32 4.38 24.24
C ASP A 3 5.88 3.02 23.64
N VAL A 4 6.21 2.77 22.37
CA VAL A 4 5.92 1.49 21.70
C VAL A 4 6.71 0.33 22.32
N VAL A 5 7.99 0.56 22.63
CA VAL A 5 8.84 -0.44 23.29
C VAL A 5 8.36 -0.72 24.71
N GLU A 6 7.95 0.30 25.45
CA GLU A 6 7.36 0.15 26.77
C GLU A 6 6.04 -0.61 26.73
N ASP A 7 5.19 -0.29 25.75
CA ASP A 7 3.90 -0.97 25.57
C ASP A 7 4.07 -2.43 25.19
N VAL A 8 5.00 -2.78 24.28
CA VAL A 8 5.24 -4.17 23.90
C VAL A 8 5.79 -5.01 25.07
N ARG A 9 6.60 -4.41 25.96
CA ARG A 9 7.13 -5.08 27.15
C ARG A 9 6.14 -5.17 28.30
N SER A 10 5.05 -4.39 28.27
CA SER A 10 4.05 -4.43 29.32
C SER A 10 3.15 -5.66 29.20
N PRO A 11 2.74 -6.30 30.30
CA PRO A 11 1.87 -7.46 30.25
C PRO A 11 0.48 -7.10 29.67
N SER A 12 -0.14 -8.07 28.99
CA SER A 12 -1.52 -7.94 28.58
C SER A 12 -2.46 -8.27 29.74
N PHE A 13 -3.45 -7.40 29.99
CA PHE A 13 -4.46 -7.63 31.03
C PHE A 13 -5.60 -8.54 30.58
N THR A 14 -5.82 -8.68 29.28
CA THR A 14 -7.01 -9.35 28.72
C THR A 14 -6.68 -10.52 27.80
N ALA A 15 -5.44 -10.67 27.38
CA ALA A 15 -5.02 -11.68 26.41
C ALA A 15 -3.65 -12.27 26.78
N ASN A 16 -3.38 -13.48 26.31
CA ASN A 16 -2.09 -14.15 26.53
C ASN A 16 -0.96 -13.53 25.71
N LYS A 17 -1.27 -12.72 24.70
CA LYS A 17 -0.32 -12.13 23.75
C LYS A 17 -0.84 -10.81 23.21
N LYS A 18 0.05 -9.82 23.08
CA LYS A 18 -0.21 -8.57 22.36
C LYS A 18 0.38 -8.62 20.96
N ILE A 19 -0.31 -7.97 20.03
CA ILE A 19 0.22 -7.65 18.70
C ILE A 19 0.23 -6.13 18.59
N ILE A 20 1.41 -5.55 18.45
CA ILE A 20 1.61 -4.12 18.30
C ILE A 20 2.09 -3.85 16.89
N VAL A 21 1.39 -2.97 16.17
CA VAL A 21 1.72 -2.57 14.81
C VAL A 21 2.12 -1.10 14.81
N MET A 22 3.37 -0.83 14.47
CA MET A 22 3.86 0.53 14.25
C MET A 22 3.85 0.84 12.76
N ASP A 23 2.91 1.68 12.35
CA ASP A 23 2.79 2.11 10.96
C ASP A 23 3.76 3.25 10.62
N LYS A 24 4.09 3.35 9.33
CA LYS A 24 4.90 4.44 8.76
C LYS A 24 6.24 4.65 9.47
N CYS A 25 7.01 3.58 9.65
CA CYS A 25 8.33 3.65 10.27
C CYS A 25 9.36 4.34 9.34
N TYR A 26 9.15 5.63 9.03
CA TYR A 26 10.01 6.41 8.11
C TYR A 26 11.47 6.47 8.55
N PHE A 27 11.74 6.41 9.85
CA PHE A 27 13.09 6.40 10.40
C PHE A 27 13.91 5.14 10.04
N LEU A 28 13.24 4.08 9.57
CA LEU A 28 13.85 2.86 9.01
C LEU A 28 13.89 2.87 7.48
N SER A 29 13.25 3.83 6.82
CA SER A 29 13.11 3.91 5.37
C SER A 29 14.26 4.71 4.74
N ASN A 30 14.59 4.37 3.49
CA ASN A 30 15.44 5.20 2.66
C ASN A 30 14.72 6.44 2.08
N ILE A 31 13.38 6.49 2.20
CA ILE A 31 12.58 7.64 1.78
C ILE A 31 12.65 8.69 2.90
N LYS A 32 13.22 9.86 2.57
CA LYS A 32 13.26 11.01 3.47
C LYS A 32 11.91 11.73 3.43
N GLU A 33 10.96 11.31 4.25
CA GLU A 33 9.82 12.17 4.54
C GLU A 33 10.19 13.21 5.61
N ARG A 34 9.61 14.40 5.49
CA ARG A 34 9.75 15.43 6.54
C ARG A 34 8.98 14.94 7.76
N THR A 35 9.70 14.40 8.75
CA THR A 35 9.12 14.19 10.08
C THR A 35 8.64 15.53 10.62
N PRO A 36 7.42 15.62 11.18
CA PRO A 36 6.99 16.81 11.89
C PRO A 36 8.05 17.17 12.97
N ARG A 37 8.43 18.45 13.03
CA ARG A 37 9.38 18.95 14.03
C ARG A 37 8.88 18.55 15.42
N GLY A 38 9.69 17.81 16.16
CA GLY A 38 9.42 17.43 17.56
C GLY A 38 9.38 15.93 17.84
N ASN A 39 9.32 15.05 16.83
CA ASN A 39 9.37 13.61 17.04
C ASN A 39 10.78 13.09 16.70
N GLU A 40 11.73 13.30 17.60
CA GLU A 40 13.00 12.57 17.56
C GLU A 40 12.71 11.12 17.95
N HIS A 41 12.81 10.22 16.98
CA HIS A 41 12.66 8.80 17.25
C HIS A 41 13.91 8.26 17.96
N SER A 42 13.72 7.70 19.15
CA SER A 42 14.80 7.08 19.90
C SER A 42 15.22 5.75 19.25
N LEU A 43 16.08 5.81 18.24
CA LEU A 43 16.68 4.60 17.64
C LEU A 43 17.43 3.72 18.65
N PRO A 44 18.12 4.25 19.68
CA PRO A 44 18.69 3.43 20.74
C PRO A 44 17.67 2.53 21.43
N ALA A 45 16.49 3.03 21.80
CA ALA A 45 15.47 2.21 22.45
C ALA A 45 14.99 1.05 21.56
N LEU A 46 14.86 1.29 20.26
CA LEU A 46 14.54 0.22 19.30
C LEU A 46 15.67 -0.80 19.18
N LYS A 47 16.93 -0.33 19.14
CA LYS A 47 18.11 -1.20 19.11
C LYS A 47 18.16 -2.12 20.32
N ASP A 48 17.95 -1.58 21.52
CA ASP A 48 17.93 -2.34 22.76
C ASP A 48 16.80 -3.39 22.77
N TYR A 49 15.62 -3.03 22.23
CA TYR A 49 14.53 -3.98 22.08
C TYR A 49 14.85 -5.10 21.07
N ILE A 50 15.47 -4.81 19.93
CA ILE A 50 15.86 -5.82 18.93
C ILE A 50 16.90 -6.81 19.51
N LEU A 51 17.76 -6.35 20.40
CA LEU A 51 18.77 -7.19 21.04
C LEU A 51 18.18 -8.12 22.10
N ASP A 52 17.14 -7.65 22.81
CA ASP A 52 16.43 -8.38 23.86
C ASP A 52 14.90 -8.19 23.65
N PRO A 53 14.32 -8.89 22.68
CA PRO A 53 12.89 -8.78 22.36
C PRO A 53 12.04 -9.46 23.41
N ASP A 54 10.81 -8.94 23.61
CA ASP A 54 9.81 -9.61 24.42
C ASP A 54 9.49 -11.00 23.84
N PRO A 55 9.51 -12.07 24.65
CA PRO A 55 9.32 -13.42 24.14
C PRO A 55 7.84 -13.77 23.85
N VAL A 56 6.90 -12.96 24.32
CA VAL A 56 5.46 -13.23 24.27
C VAL A 56 4.75 -12.37 23.23
N ASN A 57 5.07 -11.07 23.23
CA ASN A 57 4.37 -10.08 22.42
C ASN A 57 5.05 -9.87 21.07
N ASP A 58 4.27 -9.62 20.02
CA ASP A 58 4.78 -9.34 18.69
C ASP A 58 4.80 -7.83 18.40
N LEU A 59 5.90 -7.36 17.83
CA LEU A 59 6.03 -6.02 17.29
C LEU A 59 6.19 -6.10 15.75
N TYR A 60 5.26 -5.49 15.03
CA TYR A 60 5.31 -5.32 13.58
C TYR A 60 5.70 -3.89 13.23
N LEU A 61 6.73 -3.73 12.43
CA LEU A 61 7.20 -2.44 11.94
C LEU A 61 6.90 -2.34 10.45
N LEU A 62 5.95 -1.47 10.06
CA LEU A 62 5.57 -1.24 8.68
C LEU A 62 6.42 -0.12 8.09
N VAL A 63 7.23 -0.45 7.09
CA VAL A 63 8.15 0.47 6.42
C VAL A 63 7.72 0.69 4.99
N ILE A 64 7.56 1.94 4.58
CA ILE A 64 7.30 2.31 3.19
C ILE A 64 8.64 2.53 2.48
N GLY A 65 8.79 1.91 1.30
CA GLY A 65 10.05 1.92 0.55
C GLY A 65 11.05 0.88 1.02
N SER A 66 12.31 1.07 0.72
CA SER A 66 13.39 0.16 1.10
C SER A 66 13.97 0.54 2.46
N LEU A 67 14.48 -0.42 3.20
CA LEU A 67 15.19 -0.17 4.45
C LEU A 67 16.42 0.72 4.21
N ALA A 68 16.58 1.74 5.03
CA ALA A 68 17.79 2.58 5.06
C ALA A 68 19.02 1.73 5.39
N LYS A 69 20.20 2.22 4.99
CA LYS A 69 21.46 1.56 5.34
C LYS A 69 21.99 2.17 6.64
N ASN A 70 21.71 1.55 7.78
CA ASN A 70 22.21 1.95 9.09
C ASN A 70 22.30 0.73 10.03
N GLU A 71 22.91 0.92 11.18
CA GLU A 71 23.16 -0.14 12.16
C GLU A 71 21.87 -0.82 12.64
N VAL A 72 20.79 -0.07 12.85
CA VAL A 72 19.51 -0.61 13.34
C VAL A 72 18.85 -1.50 12.29
N THR A 73 18.85 -1.08 11.03
CA THR A 73 18.28 -1.87 9.94
C THR A 73 19.10 -3.12 9.64
N ASP A 74 20.44 -3.06 9.80
CA ASP A 74 21.30 -4.23 9.68
C ASP A 74 21.07 -5.22 10.80
N LEU A 75 20.78 -4.72 12.00
CA LEU A 75 20.41 -5.55 13.14
C LEU A 75 19.04 -6.18 12.95
N LEU A 76 18.04 -5.43 12.47
CA LEU A 76 16.72 -5.96 12.11
C LEU A 76 16.80 -7.10 11.12
N LYS A 77 17.58 -6.96 10.04
CA LYS A 77 17.77 -8.03 9.03
C LYS A 77 18.39 -9.31 9.62
N LYS A 78 19.15 -9.20 10.71
CA LYS A 78 19.77 -10.35 11.37
C LYS A 78 18.91 -11.01 12.43
N LYS A 79 18.03 -10.25 13.08
CA LYS A 79 17.32 -10.68 14.28
C LYS A 79 15.81 -10.80 14.09
N ALA A 80 15.24 -10.10 13.13
CA ALA A 80 13.79 -10.10 12.86
C ALA A 80 13.48 -10.77 11.52
N GLU A 81 12.26 -11.26 11.38
CA GLU A 81 11.73 -11.68 10.09
C GLU A 81 11.40 -10.45 9.23
N VAL A 82 12.05 -10.30 8.09
CA VAL A 82 11.82 -9.19 7.16
C VAL A 82 11.08 -9.72 5.95
N LYS A 83 9.83 -9.26 5.77
CA LYS A 83 9.02 -9.52 4.58
C LYS A 83 8.99 -8.29 3.68
N THR A 84 9.25 -8.46 2.41
CA THR A 84 9.18 -7.39 1.40
C THR A 84 7.98 -7.65 0.49
N PHE A 85 7.14 -6.64 0.33
CA PHE A 85 6.00 -6.66 -0.57
C PHE A 85 6.30 -5.67 -1.71
N PRO A 86 6.76 -6.15 -2.87
CA PRO A 86 6.98 -5.27 -4.02
C PRO A 86 5.67 -4.70 -4.51
N VAL A 87 5.73 -3.54 -5.17
CA VAL A 87 4.57 -3.03 -5.91
C VAL A 87 4.28 -4.00 -7.05
N PRO A 88 3.06 -4.54 -7.15
CA PRO A 88 2.73 -5.50 -8.19
C PRO A 88 2.80 -4.84 -9.58
N ASP A 89 3.30 -5.57 -10.56
CA ASP A 89 3.20 -5.17 -11.96
C ASP A 89 1.82 -5.51 -12.54
N ASP A 90 1.58 -5.10 -13.79
CA ASP A 90 0.29 -5.30 -14.46
C ASP A 90 -0.07 -6.79 -14.60
N GLU A 91 0.92 -7.67 -14.83
CA GLU A 91 0.68 -9.11 -14.94
C GLU A 91 0.31 -9.73 -13.60
N GLU A 92 0.93 -9.27 -12.52
CA GLU A 92 0.59 -9.70 -11.17
C GLU A 92 -0.81 -9.18 -10.76
N LEU A 93 -1.16 -7.94 -11.11
CA LEU A 93 -2.50 -7.40 -10.89
C LEU A 93 -3.57 -8.17 -11.67
N LYS A 94 -3.30 -8.56 -12.91
CA LYS A 94 -4.20 -9.41 -13.70
C LYS A 94 -4.41 -10.76 -13.01
N ARG A 95 -3.34 -11.40 -12.55
CA ARG A 95 -3.43 -12.66 -11.82
C ARG A 95 -4.27 -12.54 -10.56
N ILE A 96 -4.04 -11.49 -9.76
CA ILE A 96 -4.82 -11.22 -8.54
C ILE A 96 -6.31 -11.05 -8.88
N ALA A 97 -6.65 -10.31 -9.93
CA ALA A 97 -8.02 -10.10 -10.34
C ALA A 97 -8.71 -11.41 -10.80
N VAL A 98 -8.00 -12.23 -11.57
CA VAL A 98 -8.47 -13.55 -12.01
C VAL A 98 -8.70 -14.48 -10.81
N ASP A 99 -7.74 -14.54 -9.88
CA ASP A 99 -7.84 -15.36 -8.67
C ASP A 99 -9.01 -14.91 -7.80
N TYR A 100 -9.20 -13.61 -7.63
CA TYR A 100 -10.32 -13.05 -6.88
C TYR A 100 -11.67 -13.48 -7.43
N PHE A 101 -11.90 -13.27 -8.74
CA PHE A 101 -13.15 -13.65 -9.38
C PHE A 101 -13.35 -15.18 -9.38
N THR A 102 -12.29 -15.95 -9.53
CA THR A 102 -12.35 -17.41 -9.48
C THR A 102 -12.76 -17.91 -8.09
N ILE A 103 -12.15 -17.39 -7.03
CA ILE A 103 -12.48 -17.73 -5.63
C ILE A 103 -13.93 -17.34 -5.31
N LYS A 104 -14.37 -16.19 -5.80
CA LYS A 104 -15.74 -15.67 -5.61
C LYS A 104 -16.75 -16.30 -6.56
N GLN A 105 -16.33 -17.17 -7.48
CA GLN A 105 -17.16 -17.81 -8.50
C GLN A 105 -17.88 -16.81 -9.44
N ILE A 106 -17.28 -15.65 -9.66
CA ILE A 106 -17.80 -14.61 -10.54
C ILE A 106 -17.34 -14.90 -11.98
N LYS A 107 -18.27 -14.89 -12.93
CA LYS A 107 -17.94 -15.01 -14.35
C LYS A 107 -17.33 -13.71 -14.86
N PHE A 108 -16.26 -13.79 -15.66
CA PHE A 108 -15.59 -12.61 -16.21
C PHE A 108 -15.08 -12.86 -17.63
N GLU A 109 -14.79 -11.78 -18.34
CA GLU A 109 -14.10 -11.78 -19.64
C GLU A 109 -12.65 -11.37 -19.46
N GLN A 110 -11.76 -11.96 -20.25
CA GLN A 110 -10.32 -11.66 -20.16
C GLN A 110 -10.03 -10.18 -20.49
N ASN A 111 -10.73 -9.62 -21.50
CA ASN A 111 -10.61 -8.21 -21.86
C ASN A 111 -11.10 -7.26 -20.76
N ALA A 112 -12.04 -7.68 -19.91
CA ALA A 112 -12.47 -6.92 -18.73
C ALA A 112 -11.36 -6.81 -17.69
N ILE A 113 -10.60 -7.89 -17.46
CA ILE A 113 -9.45 -7.88 -16.56
C ILE A 113 -8.36 -6.91 -17.08
N GLU A 114 -8.07 -6.94 -18.37
CA GLU A 114 -7.08 -6.04 -18.98
C GLU A 114 -7.50 -4.57 -18.85
N GLU A 115 -8.77 -4.26 -19.10
CA GLU A 115 -9.29 -2.91 -18.93
C GLU A 115 -9.28 -2.46 -17.46
N LEU A 116 -9.62 -3.36 -16.52
CA LEU A 116 -9.57 -3.09 -15.09
C LEU A 116 -8.16 -2.73 -14.64
N VAL A 117 -7.17 -3.55 -14.97
CA VAL A 117 -5.75 -3.32 -14.59
C VAL A 117 -5.23 -2.02 -15.18
N LYS A 118 -5.57 -1.72 -16.43
CA LYS A 118 -5.23 -0.45 -17.09
C LYS A 118 -5.80 0.77 -16.35
N ARG A 119 -6.99 0.66 -15.76
CA ARG A 119 -7.64 1.76 -15.01
C ARG A 119 -7.05 1.97 -13.63
N VAL A 120 -6.63 0.91 -12.95
CA VAL A 120 -6.04 1.02 -11.60
C VAL A 120 -4.56 1.44 -11.59
N LYS A 121 -3.88 1.46 -12.74
CA LYS A 121 -2.51 2.00 -12.93
C LYS A 121 -1.51 1.52 -11.86
N GLY A 122 -1.42 0.23 -11.61
CA GLY A 122 -0.47 -0.33 -10.65
C GLY A 122 -0.88 -0.18 -9.16
N ASN A 123 -2.05 0.37 -8.86
CA ASN A 123 -2.50 0.57 -7.50
C ASN A 123 -3.28 -0.66 -6.99
N TYR A 124 -2.61 -1.49 -6.18
CA TYR A 124 -3.21 -2.68 -5.58
C TYR A 124 -4.46 -2.38 -4.73
N SER A 125 -4.40 -1.34 -3.88
CA SER A 125 -5.55 -1.00 -3.02
C SER A 125 -6.76 -0.58 -3.84
N GLN A 126 -6.53 0.18 -4.92
CA GLN A 126 -7.60 0.54 -5.84
C GLN A 126 -8.13 -0.69 -6.57
N LEU A 127 -7.25 -1.61 -7.02
CA LEU A 127 -7.70 -2.87 -7.63
C LEU A 127 -8.68 -3.61 -6.71
N MET A 128 -8.33 -3.78 -5.43
CA MET A 128 -9.19 -4.49 -4.47
C MET A 128 -10.55 -3.80 -4.30
N MET A 129 -10.57 -2.47 -4.18
CA MET A 129 -11.83 -1.71 -4.08
C MET A 129 -12.70 -1.85 -5.35
N GLU A 130 -12.08 -1.87 -6.53
CA GLU A 130 -12.82 -2.04 -7.79
C GLU A 130 -13.34 -3.47 -7.95
N LEU A 131 -12.56 -4.48 -7.52
CA LEU A 131 -13.00 -5.87 -7.51
C LEU A 131 -14.22 -6.09 -6.61
N GLU A 132 -14.23 -5.49 -5.40
CA GLU A 132 -15.38 -5.55 -4.48
C GLU A 132 -16.63 -4.90 -5.09
N LYS A 133 -16.50 -3.82 -5.85
CA LYS A 133 -17.64 -3.23 -6.56
C LYS A 133 -18.19 -4.14 -7.68
N LEU A 134 -17.26 -4.74 -8.43
CA LEU A 134 -17.61 -5.65 -9.53
C LEU A 134 -18.20 -6.98 -9.05
N GLU A 135 -18.01 -7.35 -7.78
CA GLU A 135 -18.62 -8.52 -7.14
C GLU A 135 -20.17 -8.49 -7.20
N ASN A 136 -20.76 -7.30 -7.26
CA ASN A 136 -22.21 -7.11 -7.29
C ASN A 136 -22.82 -7.15 -8.70
N VAL A 137 -22.03 -7.47 -9.73
CA VAL A 137 -22.54 -7.65 -11.10
C VAL A 137 -23.28 -8.99 -11.19
N GLU A 138 -24.54 -8.97 -11.61
CA GLU A 138 -25.45 -10.13 -11.55
C GLU A 138 -25.03 -11.29 -12.47
N ASP A 139 -24.61 -10.98 -13.71
CA ASP A 139 -24.37 -12.03 -14.71
C ASP A 139 -22.87 -12.34 -14.90
N LYS A 140 -22.16 -11.41 -15.54
CA LYS A 140 -20.78 -11.57 -15.96
C LYS A 140 -20.08 -10.22 -16.01
N VAL A 141 -18.88 -10.14 -15.49
CA VAL A 141 -18.03 -8.96 -15.58
C VAL A 141 -17.40 -8.89 -16.96
N GLY A 142 -17.93 -8.05 -17.82
CA GLY A 142 -17.40 -7.73 -19.13
C GLY A 142 -16.79 -6.32 -19.18
N ILE A 143 -16.31 -5.93 -20.34
CA ILE A 143 -15.69 -4.61 -20.56
C ILE A 143 -16.68 -3.45 -20.32
N GLN A 144 -17.98 -3.69 -20.54
CA GLN A 144 -19.03 -2.68 -20.35
C GLN A 144 -19.24 -2.38 -18.87
N GLU A 145 -19.31 -3.42 -18.03
CA GLU A 145 -19.44 -3.32 -16.57
C GLU A 145 -18.22 -2.62 -15.97
N VAL A 146 -17.01 -3.01 -16.38
CA VAL A 146 -15.78 -2.32 -15.96
C VAL A 146 -15.81 -0.86 -16.40
N SER A 147 -16.25 -0.57 -17.61
CA SER A 147 -16.30 0.80 -18.12
C SER A 147 -17.33 1.67 -17.42
N ALA A 148 -18.43 1.10 -16.96
CA ALA A 148 -19.49 1.80 -16.26
C ALA A 148 -19.17 2.00 -14.74
N LEU A 149 -18.56 1.02 -14.08
CA LEU A 149 -18.40 0.99 -12.64
C LEU A 149 -17.01 1.42 -12.16
N VAL A 150 -15.96 1.20 -12.97
CA VAL A 150 -14.58 1.52 -12.61
C VAL A 150 -14.19 2.88 -13.18
N TYR A 151 -13.86 3.78 -12.28
CA TYR A 151 -13.48 5.13 -12.67
C TYR A 151 -12.14 5.14 -13.44
N LYS A 152 -12.10 5.88 -14.54
CA LYS A 152 -10.85 6.13 -15.26
C LYS A 152 -10.16 7.36 -14.62
N PRO A 153 -8.91 7.25 -14.15
CA PRO A 153 -8.22 8.37 -13.53
C PRO A 153 -8.15 9.60 -14.44
N LEU A 154 -8.46 10.76 -13.87
CA LEU A 154 -8.54 12.05 -14.56
C LEU A 154 -7.19 12.59 -15.08
N GLU A 155 -6.06 11.98 -14.71
CA GLU A 155 -4.73 12.51 -15.00
C GLU A 155 -4.47 12.74 -16.50
N ASP A 156 -5.01 11.87 -17.37
CA ASP A 156 -4.87 12.04 -18.82
C ASP A 156 -5.79 13.13 -19.39
N ASN A 157 -6.87 13.49 -18.68
CA ASN A 157 -7.83 14.49 -19.14
C ASN A 157 -7.47 15.93 -18.72
N ILE A 158 -6.83 16.12 -17.56
CA ILE A 158 -6.48 17.47 -17.08
C ILE A 158 -5.41 18.11 -17.97
N PHE A 159 -4.39 17.36 -18.37
CA PHE A 159 -3.37 17.86 -19.29
C PHE A 159 -3.95 18.14 -20.70
N ASN A 160 -4.84 17.28 -21.19
CA ASN A 160 -5.54 17.51 -22.45
C ASN A 160 -6.52 18.69 -22.36
N LEU A 161 -7.20 18.88 -21.23
CA LEU A 161 -8.06 20.04 -20.98
C LEU A 161 -7.24 21.34 -20.90
N LEU A 162 -6.09 21.33 -20.22
CA LEU A 162 -5.18 22.46 -20.14
C LEU A 162 -4.59 22.82 -21.50
N LEU A 163 -4.18 21.85 -22.30
CA LEU A 163 -3.72 22.07 -23.66
C LEU A 163 -4.82 22.66 -24.57
N HIS A 164 -6.08 22.24 -24.38
CA HIS A 164 -7.21 22.82 -25.15
C HIS A 164 -7.59 24.21 -24.66
N VAL A 165 -7.48 24.51 -23.37
CA VAL A 165 -7.74 25.84 -22.79
C VAL A 165 -6.67 26.84 -23.24
N ASP A 166 -5.40 26.45 -23.28
CA ASP A 166 -4.30 27.31 -23.73
C ASP A 166 -4.40 27.63 -25.23
N ILE A 167 -4.81 26.65 -26.07
CA ILE A 167 -5.07 26.87 -27.49
C ILE A 167 -6.27 27.79 -27.68
N PHE A 168 -7.32 27.70 -26.88
CA PHE A 168 -8.49 28.55 -27.00
C PHE A 168 -8.23 30.00 -26.57
N LEU A 169 -7.41 30.20 -25.53
CA LEU A 169 -6.97 31.53 -25.08
C LEU A 169 -6.01 32.18 -26.07
N PHE A 170 -5.20 31.40 -26.79
CA PHE A 170 -4.29 31.92 -27.83
C PHE A 170 -5.03 32.35 -29.08
N MET A 171 -6.14 31.70 -29.44
CA MET A 171 -6.98 32.07 -30.60
C MET A 171 -7.87 33.30 -30.36
N GLN A 172 -8.12 33.71 -29.12
CA GLN A 172 -8.86 34.94 -28.80
C GLN A 172 -8.01 36.19 -28.76
N ARG A 173 -6.69 36.09 -28.96
CA ARG A 173 -5.75 37.25 -28.95
C ARG A 173 -5.25 37.69 -30.34
N ILE A 174 -5.84 37.14 -31.42
CA ILE A 174 -5.65 37.61 -32.80
C ILE A 174 -6.93 38.29 -33.25
#